data_f5fc04d32eb4ee13879823f73fd28bde
#
_entry.id   f5fc04d32eb4ee13879823f73fd28bde
#
_cell.length_a   1.000
_cell.length_b   1.000
_cell.length_c   1.000
_cell.angle_alpha   90.00
_cell.angle_beta   90.00
_cell.angle_gamma   90.00
#
_symmetry.space_group_name_H-M   'P 1'
#
loop_
_entity.id
_entity.type
_entity.pdbx_description
1 polymer ?
#
loop_
_entity_poly.entity_id
_entity_poly.type
_entity_poly.pdbx_seq_one_letter_code
_entity_poly.pdbx_strand_id
1 'polypeptide(L)'
;MAKQLYDYWFVQFDFPNKEGKPYKSSGGEMVWNEKLKREIPKGWEVKHLGDIIETNRGISYNTSSISGGGVPMINLASFNVNGTYKDAGIKTYNGSYTKEKVLKPFDLVLCNTQQTAIDFSKDIIGKAFLVPDVFEGDIVSSHHINTIKTEDYYKAYIAYLSNTSHFHKYAAGCCSGTNILGLDFNSFSQYKMEIPPVYLLEEFQKIIIDIVKRESVIIKENKTLAKQRDELLPLLMNGQAMVNYHLLFSFVYYLILYI
;
A
#
# COMPACT_ATOMS: atom_id res chain seq x y z
N MET A 1 -0.13 -6.16 11.79
CA MET A 1 0.32 -7.54 11.44
C MET A 1 1.34 -7.53 10.28
N ALA A 2 1.01 -7.14 9.06
CA ALA A 2 1.95 -7.17 7.91
C ALA A 2 3.22 -6.32 8.10
N LYS A 3 3.09 -5.07 8.62
CA LYS A 3 4.26 -4.26 8.97
C LYS A 3 5.16 -4.92 10.02
N GLN A 4 4.57 -5.56 11.03
CA GLN A 4 5.33 -6.28 12.07
C GLN A 4 6.09 -7.46 11.46
N LEU A 5 5.48 -8.17 10.49
CA LEU A 5 6.16 -9.25 9.75
C LEU A 5 7.35 -8.70 8.96
N TYR A 6 7.19 -7.57 8.26
CA TYR A 6 8.28 -6.91 7.56
C TYR A 6 9.41 -6.53 8.53
N ASP A 7 9.06 -5.88 9.64
CA ASP A 7 10.03 -5.46 10.66
C ASP A 7 10.77 -6.69 11.25
N TYR A 8 10.05 -7.78 11.49
CA TYR A 8 10.62 -9.01 12.02
C TYR A 8 11.58 -9.68 11.03
N TRP A 9 11.19 -9.79 9.76
CA TRP A 9 12.01 -10.47 8.76
C TRP A 9 13.19 -9.64 8.25
N PHE A 10 12.98 -8.35 7.98
CA PHE A 10 13.91 -7.54 7.21
C PHE A 10 14.58 -6.41 8.00
N VAL A 11 14.06 -6.07 9.19
CA VAL A 11 14.70 -5.10 10.09
C VAL A 11 15.41 -5.81 11.23
N GLN A 12 14.77 -6.81 11.85
CA GLN A 12 15.34 -7.62 12.92
C GLN A 12 16.15 -8.80 12.40
N PHE A 13 15.94 -9.19 11.14
CA PHE A 13 16.57 -10.33 10.45
C PHE A 13 16.18 -11.70 11.05
N ASP A 14 15.01 -11.79 11.66
CA ASP A 14 14.46 -13.02 12.22
C ASP A 14 13.48 -13.72 11.26
N PHE A 15 13.80 -13.69 9.95
CA PHE A 15 13.09 -14.49 8.95
C PHE A 15 13.29 -15.99 9.23
N PRO A 16 12.38 -16.87 8.76
CA PRO A 16 12.52 -18.32 8.99
C PRO A 16 13.75 -18.88 8.28
N ASN A 17 14.61 -19.53 9.05
CA ASN A 17 15.74 -20.29 8.52
C ASN A 17 15.27 -21.66 7.97
N LYS A 18 16.18 -22.50 7.49
CA LYS A 18 15.87 -23.84 6.95
C LYS A 18 15.13 -24.76 7.91
N GLU A 19 15.23 -24.50 9.23
CA GLU A 19 14.56 -25.25 10.28
C GLU A 19 13.25 -24.58 10.73
N GLY A 20 12.84 -23.47 10.10
CA GLY A 20 11.69 -22.65 10.48
C GLY A 20 11.89 -21.81 11.74
N LYS A 21 13.12 -21.71 12.26
CA LYS A 21 13.48 -20.88 13.42
C LYS A 21 13.85 -19.46 12.99
N PRO A 22 13.74 -18.44 13.87
CA PRO A 22 14.20 -17.07 13.59
C PRO A 22 15.69 -17.07 13.26
N TYR A 23 16.08 -16.46 12.14
CA TYR A 23 17.46 -16.56 11.64
C TYR A 23 18.48 -15.97 12.63
N LYS A 24 18.40 -14.68 12.91
CA LYS A 24 19.40 -13.98 13.76
C LYS A 24 19.35 -14.47 15.20
N SER A 25 18.16 -14.57 15.80
CA SER A 25 17.98 -15.00 17.19
C SER A 25 18.38 -16.46 17.43
N SER A 26 18.45 -17.30 16.38
CA SER A 26 18.95 -18.69 16.47
C SER A 26 20.44 -18.80 16.10
N GLY A 27 21.18 -17.70 16.05
CA GLY A 27 22.62 -17.70 15.78
C GLY A 27 22.97 -17.67 14.29
N GLY A 28 22.07 -17.18 13.43
CA GLY A 28 22.34 -16.94 12.01
C GLY A 28 23.55 -15.99 11.83
N GLU A 29 24.40 -16.31 10.88
CA GLU A 29 25.65 -15.57 10.65
C GLU A 29 25.36 -14.17 10.07
N MET A 30 25.85 -13.14 10.74
CA MET A 30 25.76 -11.74 10.32
C MET A 30 27.13 -11.28 9.82
N VAL A 31 27.16 -10.43 8.79
CA VAL A 31 28.40 -9.89 8.21
C VAL A 31 28.31 -8.38 8.12
N TRP A 32 29.39 -7.68 8.46
CA TRP A 32 29.48 -6.24 8.32
C TRP A 32 29.44 -5.82 6.85
N ASN A 33 28.57 -4.88 6.51
CA ASN A 33 28.49 -4.33 5.16
C ASN A 33 28.96 -2.88 5.11
N GLU A 34 30.07 -2.63 4.40
CA GLU A 34 30.67 -1.31 4.28
C GLU A 34 29.77 -0.27 3.57
N LYS A 35 28.91 -0.70 2.65
CA LYS A 35 28.02 0.21 1.89
C LYS A 35 26.86 0.71 2.74
N LEU A 36 26.34 -0.13 3.64
CA LEU A 36 25.22 0.17 4.52
C LEU A 36 25.66 0.60 5.94
N LYS A 37 26.95 0.42 6.26
CA LYS A 37 27.53 0.69 7.60
C LYS A 37 26.77 -0.02 8.73
N ARG A 38 26.37 -1.26 8.48
CA ARG A 38 25.68 -2.13 9.45
C ARG A 38 25.89 -3.61 9.12
N GLU A 39 25.56 -4.46 10.08
CA GLU A 39 25.53 -5.90 9.85
C GLU A 39 24.27 -6.28 9.09
N ILE A 40 24.44 -7.21 8.13
CA ILE A 40 23.34 -7.84 7.37
C ILE A 40 23.53 -9.36 7.39
N PRO A 41 22.48 -10.17 7.14
CA PRO A 41 22.63 -11.62 7.05
C PRO A 41 23.64 -12.03 5.97
N LYS A 42 24.44 -13.05 6.26
CA LYS A 42 25.40 -13.59 5.29
C LYS A 42 24.68 -14.04 4.01
N GLY A 43 25.23 -13.65 2.88
CA GLY A 43 24.70 -13.99 1.56
C GLY A 43 23.66 -13.01 1.01
N TRP A 44 23.27 -11.97 1.78
CA TRP A 44 22.47 -10.89 1.24
C TRP A 44 23.33 -9.93 0.42
N GLU A 45 22.75 -9.42 -0.68
CA GLU A 45 23.39 -8.44 -1.56
C GLU A 45 22.99 -7.02 -1.17
N VAL A 46 23.71 -6.02 -1.68
CA VAL A 46 23.33 -4.60 -1.58
C VAL A 46 23.24 -4.03 -2.99
N LYS A 47 22.07 -3.50 -3.33
CA LYS A 47 21.80 -2.83 -4.61
C LYS A 47 21.28 -1.41 -4.39
N HIS A 48 21.31 -0.62 -5.44
CA HIS A 48 20.54 0.62 -5.47
C HIS A 48 19.09 0.31 -5.84
N LEU A 49 18.16 1.09 -5.33
CA LEU A 49 16.74 0.93 -5.64
C LEU A 49 16.50 1.01 -7.16
N GLY A 50 17.18 1.93 -7.85
CA GLY A 50 17.11 2.08 -9.29
C GLY A 50 17.57 0.87 -10.11
N ASP A 51 18.34 -0.05 -9.51
CA ASP A 51 18.77 -1.28 -10.19
C ASP A 51 17.61 -2.30 -10.33
N ILE A 52 16.53 -2.12 -9.56
CA ILE A 52 15.42 -3.10 -9.48
C ILE A 52 14.05 -2.50 -9.80
N ILE A 53 13.94 -1.19 -10.03
CA ILE A 53 12.66 -0.54 -10.34
C ILE A 53 12.73 0.31 -11.61
N GLU A 54 11.60 0.37 -12.31
CA GLU A 54 11.29 1.42 -13.28
C GLU A 54 10.04 2.16 -12.80
N THR A 55 9.89 3.43 -13.19
CA THR A 55 8.76 4.24 -12.75
C THR A 55 7.95 4.74 -13.94
N ASN A 56 6.62 4.69 -13.80
CA ASN A 56 5.70 5.25 -14.76
C ASN A 56 4.78 6.25 -14.03
N ARG A 57 4.87 7.53 -14.40
CA ARG A 57 4.06 8.59 -13.80
C ARG A 57 2.60 8.46 -14.22
N GLY A 58 1.65 8.70 -13.31
CA GLY A 58 0.22 8.71 -13.59
C GLY A 58 -0.22 9.85 -14.51
N ILE A 59 -1.52 10.00 -14.69
CA ILE A 59 -2.16 10.89 -15.66
C ILE A 59 -2.22 12.33 -15.13
N SER A 60 -1.80 13.30 -15.94
CA SER A 60 -2.09 14.72 -15.70
C SER A 60 -3.54 15.01 -16.05
N TYR A 61 -4.23 15.78 -15.23
CA TYR A 61 -5.65 16.07 -15.40
C TYR A 61 -5.99 17.52 -15.05
N ASN A 62 -7.08 17.99 -15.59
CA ASN A 62 -7.72 19.26 -15.22
C ASN A 62 -8.86 19.02 -14.24
N THR A 63 -9.26 20.03 -13.50
CA THR A 63 -10.38 19.95 -12.54
C THR A 63 -11.68 19.43 -13.19
N SER A 64 -11.94 19.80 -14.44
CA SER A 64 -13.09 19.32 -15.21
C SER A 64 -13.08 17.81 -15.46
N SER A 65 -11.92 17.18 -15.52
CA SER A 65 -11.77 15.74 -15.77
C SER A 65 -11.99 14.86 -14.53
N ILE A 66 -12.20 15.46 -13.36
CA ILE A 66 -12.47 14.78 -12.08
C ILE A 66 -13.83 15.16 -11.48
N SER A 67 -14.71 15.76 -12.27
CA SER A 67 -16.03 16.22 -11.86
C SER A 67 -17.14 15.22 -12.21
N GLY A 68 -17.13 14.06 -11.55
CA GLY A 68 -18.23 13.09 -11.59
C GLY A 68 -18.19 12.13 -12.82
N GLY A 69 -18.36 10.86 -12.54
CA GLY A 69 -18.34 9.78 -13.53
C GLY A 69 -16.94 9.38 -14.02
N GLY A 70 -16.86 8.31 -14.83
CA GLY A 70 -15.62 7.80 -15.38
C GLY A 70 -14.96 6.68 -14.55
N VAL A 71 -13.68 6.42 -14.82
CA VAL A 71 -12.94 5.34 -14.16
C VAL A 71 -12.39 5.78 -12.80
N PRO A 72 -12.25 4.87 -11.82
CA PRO A 72 -11.59 5.16 -10.56
C PRO A 72 -10.15 5.67 -10.76
N MET A 73 -9.74 6.66 -9.97
CA MET A 73 -8.40 7.24 -9.98
C MET A 73 -7.78 7.25 -8.60
N ILE A 74 -6.64 6.56 -8.47
CA ILE A 74 -5.76 6.67 -7.29
C ILE A 74 -5.06 8.03 -7.32
N ASN A 75 -5.11 8.72 -6.19
CA ASN A 75 -4.52 10.06 -6.02
C ASN A 75 -3.95 10.20 -4.59
N LEU A 76 -3.47 11.38 -4.21
CA LEU A 76 -2.90 11.61 -2.88
C LEU A 76 -3.87 11.27 -1.73
N ALA A 77 -5.17 11.54 -1.90
CA ALA A 77 -6.17 11.24 -0.87
C ALA A 77 -6.43 9.73 -0.71
N SER A 78 -5.97 8.90 -1.66
CA SER A 78 -6.06 7.44 -1.59
C SER A 78 -4.99 6.79 -0.71
N PHE A 79 -4.15 7.60 -0.06
CA PHE A 79 -3.14 7.16 0.91
C PHE A 79 -3.56 7.53 2.33
N ASN A 80 -3.47 6.58 3.25
CA ASN A 80 -3.39 6.88 4.66
C ASN A 80 -1.99 7.39 5.01
N VAL A 81 -1.86 8.11 6.11
CA VAL A 81 -0.57 8.64 6.59
C VAL A 81 0.47 7.54 6.83
N ASN A 82 0.04 6.34 7.20
CA ASN A 82 0.92 5.18 7.37
C ASN A 82 1.31 4.48 6.06
N GLY A 83 0.88 5.01 4.90
CA GLY A 83 1.18 4.47 3.58
C GLY A 83 0.24 3.36 3.10
N THR A 84 -0.83 3.03 3.84
CA THR A 84 -1.82 2.05 3.39
C THR A 84 -2.88 2.68 2.48
N TYR A 85 -3.57 1.85 1.72
CA TYR A 85 -4.68 2.28 0.86
C TYR A 85 -5.85 2.86 1.67
N LYS A 86 -6.45 3.93 1.14
CA LYS A 86 -7.62 4.61 1.70
C LYS A 86 -8.72 4.69 0.64
N ASP A 87 -9.73 3.85 0.76
CA ASP A 87 -10.82 3.74 -0.21
C ASP A 87 -11.64 5.05 -0.36
N ALA A 88 -11.93 5.74 0.74
CA ALA A 88 -12.66 7.01 0.74
C ALA A 88 -11.94 8.15 -0.02
N GLY A 89 -10.67 7.97 -0.39
CA GLY A 89 -9.89 8.96 -1.13
C GLY A 89 -9.89 8.77 -2.65
N ILE A 90 -10.56 7.74 -3.17
CA ILE A 90 -10.67 7.50 -4.61
C ILE A 90 -11.49 8.62 -5.25
N LYS A 91 -10.98 9.11 -6.39
CA LYS A 91 -11.70 10.02 -7.29
C LYS A 91 -12.11 9.29 -8.55
N THR A 92 -12.94 9.91 -9.36
CA THR A 92 -13.29 9.43 -10.71
C THR A 92 -12.63 10.30 -11.76
N TYR A 93 -12.24 9.71 -12.88
CA TYR A 93 -11.59 10.37 -14.00
C TYR A 93 -12.35 10.06 -15.30
N ASN A 94 -12.77 11.10 -16.03
CA ASN A 94 -13.54 11.01 -17.26
C ASN A 94 -12.76 11.44 -18.51
N GLY A 95 -11.45 11.72 -18.39
CA GLY A 95 -10.59 12.06 -19.52
C GLY A 95 -10.08 10.82 -20.28
N SER A 96 -9.31 11.07 -21.35
CA SER A 96 -8.66 10.00 -22.12
C SER A 96 -7.42 9.46 -21.42
N TYR A 97 -7.14 8.18 -21.59
CA TYR A 97 -5.93 7.50 -21.08
C TYR A 97 -5.53 6.36 -22.03
N THR A 98 -4.28 5.98 -21.97
CA THR A 98 -3.76 4.83 -22.72
C THR A 98 -3.77 3.57 -21.85
N LYS A 99 -3.77 2.39 -22.48
CA LYS A 99 -3.73 1.09 -21.77
C LYS A 99 -2.53 0.96 -20.83
N GLU A 100 -1.43 1.63 -21.12
CA GLU A 100 -0.21 1.63 -20.29
C GLU A 100 -0.38 2.38 -18.96
N LYS A 101 -1.42 3.19 -18.83
CA LYS A 101 -1.77 3.92 -17.60
C LYS A 101 -2.79 3.20 -16.74
N VAL A 102 -3.35 2.09 -17.24
CA VAL A 102 -4.28 1.26 -16.49
C VAL A 102 -3.50 0.43 -15.49
N LEU A 103 -3.92 0.54 -14.22
CA LEU A 103 -3.37 -0.24 -13.12
C LEU A 103 -4.08 -1.59 -13.03
N LYS A 104 -3.36 -2.57 -12.53
CA LYS A 104 -3.89 -3.91 -12.23
C LYS A 104 -3.91 -4.12 -10.70
N PRO A 105 -4.76 -5.04 -10.21
CA PRO A 105 -4.64 -5.49 -8.83
C PRO A 105 -3.20 -5.92 -8.50
N PHE A 106 -2.72 -5.51 -7.34
CA PHE A 106 -1.38 -5.75 -6.82
C PHE A 106 -0.24 -5.01 -7.53
N ASP A 107 -0.53 -4.07 -8.43
CA ASP A 107 0.49 -3.12 -8.87
C ASP A 107 0.97 -2.28 -7.70
N LEU A 108 2.27 -2.00 -7.68
CA LEU A 108 2.89 -1.14 -6.68
C LEU A 108 2.77 0.32 -7.10
N VAL A 109 2.14 1.14 -6.27
CA VAL A 109 2.00 2.58 -6.48
C VAL A 109 2.68 3.37 -5.37
N LEU A 110 3.33 4.47 -5.73
CA LEU A 110 4.15 5.29 -4.86
C LEU A 110 3.78 6.76 -5.01
N CYS A 111 3.64 7.46 -3.89
CA CYS A 111 3.43 8.90 -3.84
C CYS A 111 4.70 9.67 -4.23
N ASN A 112 4.63 10.52 -5.25
CA ASN A 112 5.76 11.29 -5.77
C ASN A 112 5.70 12.79 -5.42
N THR A 113 4.72 13.22 -4.60
CA THR A 113 4.51 14.64 -4.30
C THR A 113 4.40 14.84 -2.79
N GLN A 114 5.18 15.78 -2.27
CA GLN A 114 5.09 16.18 -0.87
C GLN A 114 3.83 17.02 -0.65
N GLN A 115 3.01 16.63 0.33
CA GLN A 115 1.77 17.33 0.67
C GLN A 115 1.98 18.46 1.68
N THR A 116 2.90 18.28 2.60
CA THR A 116 3.16 19.27 3.66
C THR A 116 4.63 19.25 4.09
N ALA A 117 5.21 20.44 4.22
CA ALA A 117 6.51 20.64 4.83
C ALA A 117 6.43 21.01 6.32
N ILE A 118 5.21 21.29 6.83
CA ILE A 118 5.00 21.80 8.19
C ILE A 118 5.01 20.64 9.20
N ASP A 119 4.34 19.55 8.85
CA ASP A 119 4.21 18.37 9.74
C ASP A 119 4.59 17.11 8.95
N PHE A 120 5.86 16.75 9.04
CA PHE A 120 6.39 15.56 8.34
C PHE A 120 5.70 14.26 8.77
N SER A 121 5.13 14.20 9.97
CA SER A 121 4.41 13.01 10.42
C SER A 121 3.14 12.74 9.60
N LYS A 122 2.61 13.76 8.95
CA LYS A 122 1.42 13.70 8.08
C LYS A 122 1.75 13.59 6.59
N ASP A 123 3.03 13.69 6.23
CA ASP A 123 3.46 13.59 4.84
C ASP A 123 3.49 12.13 4.37
N ILE A 124 3.18 11.95 3.09
CA ILE A 124 3.13 10.64 2.42
C ILE A 124 4.13 10.50 1.27
N ILE A 125 5.07 11.44 1.11
CA ILE A 125 6.07 11.38 0.05
C ILE A 125 6.88 10.07 0.12
N GLY A 126 7.05 9.41 -1.02
CA GLY A 126 7.78 8.15 -1.11
C GLY A 126 7.07 6.94 -0.49
N LYS A 127 5.88 7.10 0.11
CA LYS A 127 5.08 5.98 0.62
C LYS A 127 4.40 5.22 -0.51
N ALA A 128 4.22 3.92 -0.31
CA ALA A 128 3.72 3.03 -1.35
C ALA A 128 2.74 1.99 -0.78
N PHE A 129 1.83 1.51 -1.63
CA PHE A 129 0.97 0.36 -1.35
C PHE A 129 0.75 -0.48 -2.61
N LEU A 130 0.29 -1.71 -2.41
CA LEU A 130 -0.19 -2.58 -3.49
C LEU A 130 -1.66 -2.26 -3.76
N VAL A 131 -2.01 -2.03 -5.03
CA VAL A 131 -3.39 -1.72 -5.45
C VAL A 131 -4.31 -2.87 -5.04
N PRO A 132 -5.36 -2.62 -4.22
CA PRO A 132 -6.26 -3.69 -3.82
C PRO A 132 -7.17 -4.12 -4.99
N ASP A 133 -7.63 -5.36 -4.97
CA ASP A 133 -8.60 -5.89 -5.93
C ASP A 133 -10.04 -5.52 -5.53
N VAL A 134 -10.37 -4.22 -5.63
CA VAL A 134 -11.68 -3.68 -5.24
C VAL A 134 -12.40 -2.94 -6.36
N PHE A 135 -11.81 -2.87 -7.53
CA PHE A 135 -12.31 -2.10 -8.66
C PHE A 135 -12.86 -3.03 -9.74
N GLU A 136 -13.95 -2.61 -10.35
CA GLU A 136 -14.51 -3.23 -11.55
C GLU A 136 -14.10 -2.39 -12.78
N GLY A 137 -13.46 -3.02 -13.76
CA GLY A 137 -12.97 -2.35 -14.97
C GLY A 137 -11.63 -1.61 -14.76
N ASP A 138 -11.37 -0.64 -15.63
CA ASP A 138 -10.11 0.11 -15.63
C ASP A 138 -9.99 1.02 -14.42
N ILE A 139 -8.78 1.11 -13.89
CA ILE A 139 -8.38 2.08 -12.86
C ILE A 139 -7.09 2.77 -13.29
N VAL A 140 -6.97 4.05 -12.99
CA VAL A 140 -5.79 4.86 -13.32
C VAL A 140 -5.21 5.54 -12.10
N SER A 141 -4.03 6.17 -12.24
CA SER A 141 -3.45 7.01 -11.19
C SER A 141 -3.23 8.44 -11.66
N SER A 142 -3.29 9.39 -10.73
CA SER A 142 -2.98 10.79 -10.97
C SER A 142 -1.47 11.01 -11.13
N HIS A 143 -1.07 12.11 -11.74
CA HIS A 143 0.35 12.49 -11.93
C HIS A 143 1.14 12.66 -10.62
N HIS A 144 0.48 12.69 -9.47
CA HIS A 144 1.09 12.69 -8.14
C HIS A 144 1.49 11.29 -7.65
N ILE A 145 1.17 10.27 -8.43
CA ILE A 145 1.42 8.87 -8.11
C ILE A 145 2.20 8.25 -9.26
N ASN A 146 3.26 7.52 -8.93
CA ASN A 146 3.98 6.69 -9.87
C ASN A 146 3.62 5.22 -9.67
N THR A 147 3.44 4.50 -10.76
CA THR A 147 3.46 3.05 -10.76
C THR A 147 4.91 2.59 -10.77
N ILE A 148 5.28 1.71 -9.88
CA ILE A 148 6.61 1.11 -9.80
C ILE A 148 6.57 -0.25 -10.50
N LYS A 149 7.30 -0.34 -11.60
CA LYS A 149 7.51 -1.60 -12.34
C LYS A 149 8.74 -2.30 -11.76
N THR A 150 8.57 -3.52 -11.37
CA THR A 150 9.62 -4.38 -10.81
C THR A 150 9.17 -5.85 -10.92
N GLU A 151 10.08 -6.78 -10.64
CA GLU A 151 9.71 -8.18 -10.50
C GLU A 151 8.70 -8.38 -9.36
N ASP A 152 7.75 -9.30 -9.54
CA ASP A 152 6.63 -9.45 -8.61
C ASP A 152 7.09 -9.68 -7.17
N TYR A 153 8.14 -10.45 -6.97
CA TYR A 153 8.66 -10.76 -5.64
C TYR A 153 9.26 -9.55 -4.89
N TYR A 154 9.56 -8.44 -5.58
CA TYR A 154 10.01 -7.21 -4.93
C TYR A 154 8.86 -6.30 -4.47
N LYS A 155 7.67 -6.42 -5.06
CA LYS A 155 6.58 -5.45 -4.85
C LYS A 155 6.21 -5.26 -3.38
N ALA A 156 5.95 -6.35 -2.66
CA ALA A 156 5.63 -6.27 -1.23
C ALA A 156 6.81 -5.74 -0.41
N TYR A 157 8.02 -6.22 -0.68
CA TYR A 157 9.22 -5.76 0.03
C TYR A 157 9.40 -4.25 -0.11
N ILE A 158 9.32 -3.71 -1.34
CA ILE A 158 9.44 -2.27 -1.62
C ILE A 158 8.28 -1.49 -0.98
N ALA A 159 7.04 -2.00 -1.03
CA ALA A 159 5.89 -1.35 -0.39
C ALA A 159 6.10 -1.12 1.11
N TYR A 160 6.58 -2.15 1.82
CA TYR A 160 6.81 -2.04 3.26
C TYR A 160 8.09 -1.28 3.61
N LEU A 161 9.16 -1.41 2.82
CA LEU A 161 10.35 -0.57 2.93
C LEU A 161 9.99 0.91 2.83
N SER A 162 9.19 1.27 1.81
CA SER A 162 8.75 2.64 1.55
C SER A 162 7.95 3.26 2.71
N ASN A 163 7.33 2.42 3.53
CA ASN A 163 6.54 2.85 4.69
C ASN A 163 7.35 2.87 6.00
N THR A 164 8.66 2.59 5.95
CA THR A 164 9.55 2.77 7.11
C THR A 164 9.89 4.24 7.31
N SER A 165 10.08 4.65 8.57
CA SER A 165 10.44 6.04 8.89
C SER A 165 11.78 6.45 8.27
N HIS A 166 12.73 5.52 8.18
CA HIS A 166 14.04 5.78 7.59
C HIS A 166 13.93 6.08 6.10
N PHE A 167 13.24 5.23 5.34
CA PHE A 167 13.04 5.43 3.91
C PHE A 167 12.21 6.68 3.62
N HIS A 168 11.15 6.94 4.39
CA HIS A 168 10.33 8.14 4.25
C HIS A 168 11.16 9.43 4.43
N LYS A 169 12.08 9.47 5.43
CA LYS A 169 13.01 10.59 5.61
C LYS A 169 13.95 10.76 4.42
N TYR A 170 14.46 9.65 3.87
CA TYR A 170 15.29 9.66 2.68
C TYR A 170 14.52 10.23 1.47
N ALA A 171 13.31 9.72 1.22
CA ALA A 171 12.46 10.20 0.12
C ALA A 171 12.16 11.70 0.23
N ALA A 172 11.86 12.20 1.42
CA ALA A 172 11.68 13.63 1.68
C ALA A 172 12.94 14.44 1.36
N GLY A 173 14.13 13.90 1.66
CA GLY A 173 15.41 14.52 1.30
C GLY A 173 15.70 14.54 -0.21
N CYS A 174 15.02 13.71 -1.00
CA CYS A 174 15.12 13.67 -2.46
C CYS A 174 14.11 14.60 -3.17
N CYS A 175 13.36 15.43 -2.44
CA CYS A 175 12.37 16.31 -3.02
C CYS A 175 13.00 17.59 -3.55
N SER A 176 12.49 18.07 -4.67
CA SER A 176 12.84 19.36 -5.29
C SER A 176 11.61 20.14 -5.71
N GLY A 177 11.71 21.46 -5.79
CA GLY A 177 10.62 22.35 -6.19
C GLY A 177 10.55 23.59 -5.31
N THR A 178 9.67 24.54 -5.65
CA THR A 178 9.50 25.81 -4.92
C THR A 178 8.19 25.83 -4.11
N ASN A 179 7.05 25.57 -4.74
CA ASN A 179 5.73 25.61 -4.10
C ASN A 179 5.18 24.22 -3.81
N ILE A 180 5.40 23.30 -4.74
CA ILE A 180 5.03 21.88 -4.61
C ILE A 180 6.31 21.09 -4.79
N LEU A 181 6.68 20.36 -3.75
CA LEU A 181 7.88 19.53 -3.81
C LEU A 181 7.53 18.19 -4.44
N GLY A 182 8.26 17.86 -5.50
CA GLY A 182 8.17 16.58 -6.19
C GLY A 182 9.39 15.72 -5.93
N LEU A 183 9.22 14.41 -5.95
CA LEU A 183 10.29 13.44 -5.78
C LEU A 183 11.21 13.47 -7.01
N ASP A 184 12.49 13.75 -6.81
CA ASP A 184 13.52 13.57 -7.83
C ASP A 184 13.91 12.08 -7.89
N PHE A 185 13.46 11.40 -8.92
CA PHE A 185 13.71 9.96 -9.09
C PHE A 185 15.18 9.62 -9.35
N ASN A 186 16.00 10.56 -9.83
CA ASN A 186 17.44 10.32 -9.98
C ASN A 186 18.10 10.15 -8.61
N SER A 187 17.82 11.07 -7.67
CA SER A 187 18.31 10.97 -6.30
C SER A 187 17.64 9.81 -5.55
N PHE A 188 16.33 9.63 -5.72
CA PHE A 188 15.57 8.58 -5.07
C PHE A 188 16.06 7.18 -5.44
N SER A 189 16.42 6.94 -6.71
CA SER A 189 16.93 5.67 -7.20
C SER A 189 18.30 5.28 -6.61
N GLN A 190 19.04 6.23 -6.02
CA GLN A 190 20.34 5.99 -5.38
C GLN A 190 20.23 5.39 -3.97
N TYR A 191 19.01 5.18 -3.46
CA TYR A 191 18.83 4.53 -2.17
C TYR A 191 19.47 3.14 -2.16
N LYS A 192 20.39 2.93 -1.23
CA LYS A 192 21.04 1.63 -1.03
C LYS A 192 20.22 0.79 -0.08
N MET A 193 19.93 -0.44 -0.49
CA MET A 193 19.15 -1.38 0.29
C MET A 193 19.75 -2.77 0.23
N GLU A 194 19.57 -3.51 1.29
CA GLU A 194 19.86 -4.95 1.30
C GLU A 194 18.80 -5.69 0.48
N ILE A 195 19.26 -6.70 -0.24
CA ILE A 195 18.44 -7.57 -1.07
C ILE A 195 18.45 -8.97 -0.47
N PRO A 196 17.31 -9.41 0.10
CA PRO A 196 17.16 -10.79 0.56
C PRO A 196 17.25 -11.79 -0.60
N PRO A 197 17.54 -13.06 -0.33
CA PRO A 197 17.43 -14.13 -1.32
C PRO A 197 16.00 -14.20 -1.90
N VAL A 198 15.89 -14.52 -3.20
CA VAL A 198 14.62 -14.49 -3.94
C VAL A 198 13.53 -15.33 -3.28
N TYR A 199 13.87 -16.54 -2.78
CA TYR A 199 12.89 -17.41 -2.11
C TYR A 199 12.20 -16.72 -0.90
N LEU A 200 12.95 -15.89 -0.16
CA LEU A 200 12.42 -15.18 1.01
C LEU A 200 11.50 -14.02 0.58
N LEU A 201 11.87 -13.34 -0.50
CA LEU A 201 11.03 -12.29 -1.12
C LEU A 201 9.73 -12.89 -1.66
N GLU A 202 9.78 -14.05 -2.32
CA GLU A 202 8.61 -14.76 -2.86
C GLU A 202 7.67 -15.21 -1.74
N GLU A 203 8.21 -15.75 -0.64
CA GLU A 203 7.42 -16.17 0.52
C GLU A 203 6.74 -14.96 1.17
N PHE A 204 7.47 -13.87 1.39
CA PHE A 204 6.92 -12.63 1.91
C PHE A 204 5.84 -12.06 0.99
N GLN A 205 6.12 -11.97 -0.33
CA GLN A 205 5.18 -11.50 -1.34
C GLN A 205 3.87 -12.30 -1.28
N LYS A 206 3.95 -13.62 -1.21
CA LYS A 206 2.76 -14.51 -1.12
C LYS A 206 1.91 -14.18 0.10
N ILE A 207 2.53 -14.05 1.27
CA ILE A 207 1.82 -13.71 2.52
C ILE A 207 1.13 -12.34 2.39
N ILE A 208 1.84 -11.35 1.86
CA ILE A 208 1.29 -9.99 1.73
C ILE A 208 0.15 -9.95 0.70
N ILE A 209 0.28 -10.63 -0.44
CA ILE A 209 -0.80 -10.71 -1.43
C ILE A 209 -2.06 -11.34 -0.82
N ASP A 210 -1.92 -12.38 -0.01
CA ASP A 210 -3.07 -13.02 0.65
C ASP A 210 -3.73 -12.07 1.68
N ILE A 211 -2.95 -11.23 2.37
CA ILE A 211 -3.47 -10.18 3.24
C ILE A 211 -4.23 -9.13 2.42
N VAL A 212 -3.65 -8.61 1.33
CA VAL A 212 -4.29 -7.60 0.46
C VAL A 212 -5.57 -8.15 -0.18
N LYS A 213 -5.61 -9.43 -0.58
CA LYS A 213 -6.85 -10.08 -1.05
C LYS A 213 -7.95 -10.08 0.01
N ARG A 214 -7.62 -10.44 1.26
CA ARG A 214 -8.59 -10.41 2.37
C ARG A 214 -9.07 -8.99 2.67
N GLU A 215 -8.17 -8.02 2.69
CA GLU A 215 -8.54 -6.61 2.83
C GLU A 215 -9.47 -6.15 1.69
N SER A 216 -9.22 -6.60 0.46
CA SER A 216 -10.06 -6.30 -0.70
C SER A 216 -11.48 -6.83 -0.54
N VAL A 217 -11.64 -8.07 -0.04
CA VAL A 217 -12.96 -8.65 0.26
C VAL A 217 -13.69 -7.82 1.31
N ILE A 218 -13.02 -7.49 2.42
CA ILE A 218 -13.60 -6.67 3.49
C ILE A 218 -14.04 -5.29 2.98
N ILE A 219 -13.25 -4.65 2.12
CA ILE A 219 -13.61 -3.35 1.53
C ILE A 219 -14.88 -3.49 0.67
N LYS A 220 -14.97 -4.53 -0.18
CA LYS A 220 -16.15 -4.80 -1.01
C LYS A 220 -17.39 -5.06 -0.15
N GLU A 221 -17.27 -5.85 0.90
CA GLU A 221 -18.36 -6.13 1.85
C GLU A 221 -18.82 -4.86 2.57
N ASN A 222 -17.89 -4.04 3.08
CA ASN A 222 -18.20 -2.78 3.74
C ASN A 222 -18.93 -1.81 2.79
N LYS A 223 -18.57 -1.74 1.51
CA LYS A 223 -19.30 -0.95 0.51
C LYS A 223 -20.73 -1.45 0.33
N THR A 224 -20.91 -2.77 0.25
CA THR A 224 -22.24 -3.38 0.12
C THR A 224 -23.10 -3.11 1.34
N LEU A 225 -22.56 -3.28 2.54
CA LEU A 225 -23.27 -3.01 3.80
C LEU A 225 -23.62 -1.52 3.95
N ALA A 226 -22.72 -0.62 3.57
CA ALA A 226 -22.98 0.82 3.57
C ALA A 226 -24.13 1.17 2.62
N LYS A 227 -24.14 0.61 1.40
CA LYS A 227 -25.23 0.80 0.44
C LYS A 227 -26.55 0.29 1.00
N GLN A 228 -26.59 -0.92 1.55
CA GLN A 228 -27.80 -1.48 2.17
C GLN A 228 -28.31 -0.63 3.32
N ARG A 229 -27.41 -0.13 4.19
CA ARG A 229 -27.78 0.80 5.27
C ARG A 229 -28.44 2.05 4.71
N ASP A 230 -27.84 2.67 3.69
CA ASP A 230 -28.32 3.92 3.12
C ASP A 230 -29.66 3.76 2.38
N GLU A 231 -29.93 2.57 1.82
CA GLU A 231 -31.21 2.20 1.22
C GLU A 231 -32.30 1.93 2.28
N LEU A 232 -31.96 1.25 3.38
CA LEU A 232 -32.91 0.83 4.41
C LEU A 232 -33.24 1.95 5.39
N LEU A 233 -32.29 2.83 5.71
CA LEU A 233 -32.47 3.87 6.73
C LEU A 233 -33.66 4.81 6.44
N PRO A 234 -33.86 5.32 5.20
CA PRO A 234 -35.03 6.14 4.87
C PRO A 234 -36.35 5.37 5.00
N LEU A 235 -36.36 4.06 4.65
CA LEU A 235 -37.56 3.22 4.75
C LEU A 235 -37.97 3.00 6.22
N LEU A 236 -37.01 2.79 7.09
CA LEU A 236 -37.21 2.68 8.55
C LEU A 236 -37.71 4.00 9.15
N MET A 237 -37.11 5.13 8.76
CA MET A 237 -37.50 6.46 9.25
C MET A 237 -38.90 6.85 8.81
N ASN A 238 -39.34 6.41 7.62
CA ASN A 238 -40.68 6.70 7.09
C ASN A 238 -41.75 5.67 7.52
N GLY A 239 -41.41 4.72 8.38
CA GLY A 239 -42.31 3.64 8.79
C GLY A 239 -42.70 2.66 7.69
N GLN A 240 -42.02 2.68 6.54
CA GLN A 240 -42.26 1.80 5.40
C GLN A 240 -41.61 0.41 5.56
N ALA A 241 -40.66 0.29 6.48
CA ALA A 241 -40.10 -0.99 6.93
C ALA A 241 -40.20 -1.06 8.46
N MET A 242 -40.55 -2.22 8.98
CA MET A 242 -40.54 -2.50 10.40
C MET A 242 -39.43 -3.51 10.72
N VAL A 243 -38.67 -3.23 11.78
CA VAL A 243 -37.72 -4.21 12.32
C VAL A 243 -38.51 -5.26 13.10
N ASN A 244 -38.45 -6.51 12.65
CA ASN A 244 -39.06 -7.60 13.38
C ASN A 244 -38.23 -7.92 14.63
N TYR A 245 -38.63 -7.37 15.79
CA TYR A 245 -37.95 -7.55 17.06
C TYR A 245 -37.81 -9.00 17.50
N HIS A 246 -38.68 -9.91 17.04
CA HIS A 246 -38.56 -11.34 17.35
C HIS A 246 -37.30 -11.97 16.73
N LEU A 247 -36.87 -11.54 15.56
CA LEU A 247 -35.62 -11.99 14.93
C LEU A 247 -34.39 -11.44 15.66
N LEU A 248 -34.44 -10.21 16.14
CA LEU A 248 -33.35 -9.60 16.92
C LEU A 248 -33.15 -10.31 18.26
N PHE A 249 -34.22 -10.66 18.98
CA PHE A 249 -34.12 -11.42 20.22
C PHE A 249 -33.60 -12.85 20.02
N SER A 250 -33.95 -13.50 18.92
CA SER A 250 -33.38 -14.82 18.58
C SER A 250 -31.88 -14.73 18.29
N PHE A 251 -31.44 -13.68 17.60
CA PHE A 251 -30.01 -13.50 17.25
C PHE A 251 -29.18 -13.14 18.48
N VAL A 252 -29.67 -12.28 19.37
CA VAL A 252 -29.00 -11.92 20.63
C VAL A 252 -28.98 -13.09 21.59
N TYR A 253 -30.04 -13.92 21.63
CA TYR A 253 -30.11 -15.16 22.47
C TYR A 253 -29.11 -16.22 21.98
N TYR A 254 -28.95 -16.38 20.66
CA TYR A 254 -27.92 -17.25 20.09
C TYR A 254 -26.49 -16.76 20.38
N LEU A 255 -26.25 -15.43 20.31
CA LEU A 255 -24.94 -14.86 20.63
C LEU A 255 -24.55 -15.03 22.10
N ILE A 256 -25.52 -14.95 23.01
CA ILE A 256 -25.28 -15.12 24.48
C ILE A 256 -25.07 -16.60 24.87
N LEU A 257 -25.58 -17.53 24.08
CA LEU A 257 -25.43 -18.97 24.36
C LEU A 257 -24.14 -19.59 23.80
N TYR A 258 -23.41 -18.84 22.94
CA TYR A 258 -22.17 -19.34 22.30
C TYR A 258 -20.93 -18.47 22.64
N ILE A 259 -21.00 -17.59 23.65
CA ILE A 259 -19.87 -16.97 24.34
C ILE A 259 -19.77 -17.55 25.74
#